data_66ad42c4db147ac9bd195b7170af9135
#
_entry.id   66ad42c4db147ac9bd195b7170af9135
#
_cell.length_a   1.000
_cell.length_b   1.000
_cell.length_c   1.000
_cell.angle_alpha   90.00
_cell.angle_beta   90.00
_cell.angle_gamma   90.00
#
_symmetry.space_group_name_H-M   'P 1'
#
loop_
_entity.id
_entity.type
_entity.pdbx_description
1 polymer ?
#
loop_
_entity_poly.entity_id
_entity_poly.type
_entity_poly.pdbx_seq_one_letter_code
_entity_poly.pdbx_strand_id
1 'polypeptide(L)'
;MKQCSRGFYRALSAALALSLCLSGAGAAWYGRDIQRQENGNYVLYEPYSDKNIIETPYHLYELTYIGSADGMAGVHSAQIPYYCAKNGSEIFLWNASGRNIVSDSSLCAAGFISDGGYMVVQNVQNGLYGIWSVEKGQLTVPCRYQAVRLLAGQYEGTEAPPPETIAAVTADGQTWTPLRPYDGKTFLPGEFDEISTASGLLAVRKGGRTAYCDMREGTAAVPQTAANRSQMSAWAADEVEKAVMAELVSEELQRQYTKPCTRQEFCQLVAAVTQKRTGNTVQQLIVYRGDTDSSFTDTDNVDVLACASLGIVNGVGNGRFAPDAHITREQAATMLVRAAGILDIRANREHRPFNDADHISTWAKAAVSEVSAMQTEDGAMVMQGVGSNRFAPSDPYTREQSIMTAYRLYRME
;
A
#
# COMPACT_ATOMS: atom_id res chain seq x y z
N MET A 1 -35.96 -21.08 -11.38
CA MET A 1 -35.32 -19.87 -10.96
C MET A 1 -33.92 -20.21 -10.46
N LYS A 2 -32.98 -20.51 -11.35
CA LYS A 2 -31.57 -20.83 -11.04
C LYS A 2 -30.71 -20.47 -12.26
N GLN A 3 -30.60 -19.17 -12.59
CA GLN A 3 -29.79 -18.76 -13.76
C GLN A 3 -29.34 -17.27 -13.69
N CYS A 4 -29.00 -16.76 -12.51
CA CYS A 4 -28.61 -15.34 -12.42
C CYS A 4 -27.25 -15.06 -11.71
N SER A 5 -26.47 -16.09 -11.34
CA SER A 5 -25.20 -15.87 -10.64
C SER A 5 -23.92 -16.08 -11.47
N ARG A 6 -24.05 -16.56 -12.73
CA ARG A 6 -22.89 -16.82 -13.61
C ARG A 6 -22.36 -15.61 -14.40
N GLY A 7 -23.11 -14.52 -14.43
CA GLY A 7 -22.76 -13.36 -15.28
C GLY A 7 -21.88 -12.30 -14.62
N PHE A 8 -21.88 -12.19 -13.29
CA PHE A 8 -21.27 -11.06 -12.61
C PHE A 8 -19.76 -11.21 -12.39
N TYR A 9 -19.25 -12.42 -12.21
CA TYR A 9 -17.82 -12.67 -12.03
C TYR A 9 -17.00 -12.65 -13.33
N ARG A 10 -17.67 -12.89 -14.50
CA ARG A 10 -17.00 -12.78 -15.80
C ARG A 10 -16.68 -11.35 -16.22
N ALA A 11 -17.37 -10.37 -15.69
CA ALA A 11 -17.15 -8.97 -16.07
C ALA A 11 -15.93 -8.33 -15.36
N LEU A 12 -15.58 -8.74 -14.14
CA LEU A 12 -14.41 -8.21 -13.43
C LEU A 12 -13.08 -8.79 -13.96
N SER A 13 -13.05 -10.11 -14.22
CA SER A 13 -11.87 -10.75 -14.83
C SER A 13 -11.65 -10.32 -16.28
N ALA A 14 -12.71 -10.01 -17.03
CA ALA A 14 -12.60 -9.54 -18.41
C ALA A 14 -12.17 -8.07 -18.51
N ALA A 15 -12.48 -7.21 -17.56
CA ALA A 15 -12.05 -5.81 -17.56
C ALA A 15 -10.56 -5.64 -17.22
N LEU A 16 -10.01 -6.47 -16.31
CA LEU A 16 -8.56 -6.52 -16.09
C LEU A 16 -7.80 -7.18 -17.27
N ALA A 17 -8.41 -8.16 -17.95
CA ALA A 17 -7.80 -8.81 -19.12
C ALA A 17 -7.77 -7.90 -20.37
N LEU A 18 -8.71 -6.96 -20.51
CA LEU A 18 -8.75 -6.07 -21.69
C LEU A 18 -7.76 -4.90 -21.63
N SER A 19 -7.30 -4.48 -20.47
CA SER A 19 -6.24 -3.47 -20.37
C SER A 19 -4.83 -4.02 -20.61
N LEU A 20 -4.65 -5.35 -20.58
CA LEU A 20 -3.38 -6.06 -20.78
C LEU A 20 -3.15 -6.55 -22.23
N CYS A 21 -4.12 -6.37 -23.13
CA CYS A 21 -4.03 -6.86 -24.52
C CYS A 21 -3.39 -5.91 -25.53
N LEU A 22 -2.73 -4.81 -25.11
CA LEU A 22 -2.15 -3.81 -26.03
C LEU A 22 -0.62 -3.72 -26.03
N SER A 23 0.10 -4.60 -25.32
CA SER A 23 1.55 -4.72 -25.50
C SER A 23 1.91 -6.16 -25.81
N GLY A 24 2.44 -6.37 -27.01
CA GLY A 24 2.70 -7.68 -27.58
C GLY A 24 3.73 -8.53 -26.84
N ALA A 25 3.56 -9.85 -27.02
CA ALA A 25 4.42 -10.95 -26.57
C ALA A 25 4.39 -11.27 -25.07
N GLY A 26 3.20 -11.53 -24.53
CA GLY A 26 3.05 -12.29 -23.28
C GLY A 26 2.51 -13.68 -23.60
N ALA A 27 3.09 -14.74 -23.02
CA ALA A 27 2.48 -16.06 -23.03
C ALA A 27 1.05 -15.91 -22.53
N ALA A 28 0.08 -16.34 -23.34
CA ALA A 28 -1.32 -16.30 -22.98
C ALA A 28 -1.51 -17.08 -21.68
N TRP A 29 -1.80 -16.40 -20.58
CA TRP A 29 -2.29 -16.98 -19.35
C TRP A 29 -3.70 -17.49 -19.64
N TYR A 30 -3.78 -18.76 -19.95
CA TYR A 30 -5.02 -19.41 -20.39
C TYR A 30 -6.02 -19.44 -19.24
N GLY A 31 -6.97 -18.53 -19.26
CA GLY A 31 -8.32 -18.62 -18.68
C GLY A 31 -8.50 -19.39 -17.37
N ARG A 32 -7.49 -19.35 -16.45
CA ARG A 32 -7.66 -19.91 -15.12
C ARG A 32 -8.67 -19.09 -14.36
N ASP A 33 -9.50 -19.76 -13.59
CA ASP A 33 -10.62 -19.13 -12.90
C ASP A 33 -10.62 -19.53 -11.42
N ILE A 34 -10.77 -18.55 -10.54
CA ILE A 34 -10.97 -18.80 -9.12
C ILE A 34 -12.47 -19.07 -8.91
N GLN A 35 -12.78 -20.25 -8.44
CA GLN A 35 -14.16 -20.69 -8.21
C GLN A 35 -14.38 -21.08 -6.74
N ARG A 36 -15.57 -20.80 -6.24
CA ARG A 36 -16.03 -21.33 -4.96
C ARG A 36 -16.88 -22.57 -5.21
N GLN A 37 -16.50 -23.69 -4.62
CA GLN A 37 -17.21 -24.96 -4.73
C GLN A 37 -18.39 -25.05 -3.76
N GLU A 38 -19.27 -26.04 -3.97
CA GLU A 38 -20.42 -26.30 -3.09
C GLU A 38 -20.02 -26.68 -1.65
N ASN A 39 -18.86 -27.32 -1.47
CA ASN A 39 -18.27 -27.65 -0.16
C ASN A 39 -17.72 -26.42 0.58
N GLY A 40 -17.76 -25.23 -0.04
CA GLY A 40 -17.26 -23.98 0.52
C GLY A 40 -15.80 -23.68 0.21
N ASN A 41 -15.03 -24.63 -0.34
CA ASN A 41 -13.65 -24.42 -0.73
C ASN A 41 -13.51 -23.49 -1.93
N TYR A 42 -12.38 -22.81 -2.00
CA TYR A 42 -11.95 -22.04 -3.17
C TYR A 42 -10.95 -22.87 -3.95
N VAL A 43 -11.07 -22.85 -5.27
CA VAL A 43 -10.17 -23.56 -6.19
C VAL A 43 -9.67 -22.63 -7.28
N LEU A 44 -8.41 -22.82 -7.67
CA LEU A 44 -7.90 -22.34 -8.94
C LEU A 44 -8.13 -23.44 -9.96
N TYR A 45 -9.10 -23.24 -10.85
CA TYR A 45 -9.48 -24.21 -11.86
C TYR A 45 -8.79 -23.91 -13.20
N GLU A 46 -8.27 -24.95 -13.84
CA GLU A 46 -7.66 -24.88 -15.17
C GLU A 46 -8.56 -25.58 -16.20
N PRO A 47 -9.27 -24.81 -17.05
CA PRO A 47 -10.27 -25.36 -17.98
C PRO A 47 -9.70 -26.36 -19.01
N TYR A 48 -8.44 -26.18 -19.42
CA TYR A 48 -7.85 -27.03 -20.46
C TYR A 48 -7.50 -28.44 -19.98
N SER A 49 -7.11 -28.58 -18.73
CA SER A 49 -6.79 -29.88 -18.13
C SER A 49 -7.94 -30.42 -17.27
N ASP A 50 -9.01 -29.67 -17.10
CA ASP A 50 -10.15 -29.99 -16.22
C ASP A 50 -9.70 -30.35 -14.79
N LYS A 51 -8.78 -29.53 -14.24
CA LYS A 51 -8.17 -29.79 -12.93
C LYS A 51 -8.23 -28.60 -12.00
N ASN A 52 -8.41 -28.90 -10.73
CA ASN A 52 -8.12 -27.96 -9.64
C ASN A 52 -6.60 -27.94 -9.41
N ILE A 53 -5.99 -26.79 -9.66
CA ILE A 53 -4.55 -26.56 -9.46
C ILE A 53 -4.26 -26.26 -7.99
N ILE A 54 -5.13 -25.49 -7.35
CA ILE A 54 -5.10 -25.14 -5.93
C ILE A 54 -6.48 -25.43 -5.37
N GLU A 55 -6.57 -26.00 -4.19
CA GLU A 55 -7.80 -26.13 -3.41
C GLU A 55 -7.51 -25.73 -1.95
N THR A 56 -8.33 -24.84 -1.40
CA THR A 56 -8.17 -24.31 -0.05
C THR A 56 -9.54 -23.95 0.56
N PRO A 57 -9.74 -24.16 1.87
CA PRO A 57 -10.95 -23.69 2.54
C PRO A 57 -10.99 -22.18 2.72
N TYR A 58 -9.88 -21.48 2.45
CA TYR A 58 -9.74 -20.05 2.61
C TYR A 58 -9.96 -19.32 1.29
N HIS A 59 -10.41 -18.06 1.34
CA HIS A 59 -10.59 -17.25 0.14
C HIS A 59 -9.27 -17.15 -0.64
N LEU A 60 -9.33 -17.47 -1.94
CA LEU A 60 -8.17 -17.47 -2.83
C LEU A 60 -8.12 -16.16 -3.63
N TYR A 61 -6.97 -15.54 -3.68
CA TYR A 61 -6.69 -14.29 -4.40
C TYR A 61 -5.59 -14.48 -5.41
N GLU A 62 -5.69 -13.80 -6.54
CA GLU A 62 -4.60 -13.67 -7.51
C GLU A 62 -3.91 -12.32 -7.31
N LEU A 63 -2.59 -12.36 -7.20
CA LEU A 63 -1.71 -11.19 -7.07
C LEU A 63 -0.59 -11.30 -8.11
N THR A 64 0.09 -10.19 -8.38
CA THR A 64 1.24 -10.16 -9.28
C THR A 64 2.43 -9.47 -8.62
N TYR A 65 3.63 -9.81 -9.07
CA TYR A 65 4.85 -9.09 -8.76
C TYR A 65 5.67 -8.88 -10.04
N ILE A 66 6.52 -7.87 -10.07
CA ILE A 66 7.43 -7.65 -11.20
C ILE A 66 8.68 -8.51 -10.99
N GLY A 67 8.93 -9.43 -11.91
CA GLY A 67 10.07 -10.33 -11.86
C GLY A 67 10.70 -10.53 -13.24
N SER A 68 11.77 -11.33 -13.31
CA SER A 68 12.41 -11.71 -14.58
C SER A 68 11.54 -12.74 -15.32
N ALA A 69 11.17 -12.46 -16.55
CA ALA A 69 10.34 -13.36 -17.36
C ALA A 69 11.04 -14.66 -17.74
N ASP A 70 12.37 -14.64 -17.85
CA ASP A 70 13.19 -15.74 -18.41
C ASP A 70 14.11 -16.37 -17.37
N GLY A 71 14.02 -16.03 -16.07
CA GLY A 71 14.94 -16.47 -15.05
C GLY A 71 16.38 -15.93 -15.23
N MET A 72 16.59 -15.03 -16.18
CA MET A 72 17.87 -14.35 -16.39
C MET A 72 17.77 -12.92 -15.87
N ALA A 73 18.54 -12.61 -14.87
CA ALA A 73 18.60 -11.27 -14.30
C ALA A 73 18.90 -10.23 -15.39
N GLY A 74 17.97 -9.33 -15.64
CA GLY A 74 18.23 -8.07 -16.32
C GLY A 74 17.75 -7.91 -17.76
N VAL A 75 16.95 -8.83 -18.34
CA VAL A 75 16.60 -8.73 -19.78
C VAL A 75 15.17 -8.30 -20.04
N HIS A 76 14.18 -8.79 -19.34
CA HIS A 76 12.79 -8.33 -19.46
C HIS A 76 12.04 -8.46 -18.14
N SER A 77 11.39 -7.39 -17.71
CA SER A 77 10.47 -7.43 -16.56
C SER A 77 9.08 -7.88 -17.02
N ALA A 78 8.46 -8.77 -16.26
CA ALA A 78 7.10 -9.23 -16.50
C ALA A 78 6.30 -9.20 -15.19
N GLN A 79 4.99 -8.97 -15.30
CA GLN A 79 4.08 -9.21 -14.19
C GLN A 79 3.87 -10.72 -14.06
N ILE A 80 4.33 -11.29 -12.95
CA ILE A 80 4.24 -12.71 -12.67
C ILE A 80 3.11 -12.93 -11.66
N PRO A 81 2.06 -13.68 -12.01
CA PRO A 81 0.97 -13.98 -11.10
C PRO A 81 1.36 -15.02 -10.06
N TYR A 82 0.82 -14.86 -8.88
CA TYR A 82 0.83 -15.85 -7.82
C TYR A 82 -0.50 -15.84 -7.09
N TYR A 83 -0.78 -16.90 -6.36
CA TYR A 83 -2.05 -17.07 -5.66
C TYR A 83 -1.79 -17.11 -4.16
N CYS A 84 -2.68 -16.49 -3.42
CA CYS A 84 -2.57 -16.46 -1.96
C CYS A 84 -3.92 -16.70 -1.28
N ALA A 85 -3.83 -17.27 -0.09
CA ALA A 85 -4.95 -17.37 0.84
C ALA A 85 -4.46 -17.07 2.25
N LYS A 86 -5.38 -16.75 3.16
CA LYS A 86 -5.06 -16.39 4.53
C LYS A 86 -5.93 -17.13 5.53
N ASN A 87 -5.31 -17.56 6.63
CA ASN A 87 -5.97 -18.12 7.81
C ASN A 87 -5.48 -17.39 9.07
N GLY A 88 -6.23 -16.43 9.56
CA GLY A 88 -5.76 -15.61 10.67
C GLY A 88 -4.47 -14.85 10.31
N SER A 89 -3.35 -15.16 10.95
CA SER A 89 -2.03 -14.60 10.66
C SER A 89 -1.21 -15.39 9.65
N GLU A 90 -1.66 -16.59 9.27
CA GLU A 90 -0.93 -17.45 8.30
C GLU A 90 -1.23 -17.02 6.89
N ILE A 91 -0.19 -16.92 6.06
CA ILE A 91 -0.27 -16.61 4.63
C ILE A 91 0.23 -17.82 3.85
N PHE A 92 -0.61 -18.30 2.94
CA PHE A 92 -0.30 -19.39 2.01
C PHE A 92 -0.07 -18.79 0.62
N LEU A 93 1.03 -19.15 -0.02
CA LEU A 93 1.40 -18.61 -1.32
C LEU A 93 1.74 -19.74 -2.29
N TRP A 94 1.12 -19.69 -3.47
CA TRP A 94 1.34 -20.66 -4.54
C TRP A 94 1.72 -19.93 -5.84
N ASN A 95 2.63 -20.54 -6.57
CA ASN A 95 2.90 -20.12 -7.94
C ASN A 95 1.74 -20.53 -8.88
N ALA A 96 1.82 -20.11 -10.13
CA ALA A 96 0.82 -20.46 -11.14
C ALA A 96 0.64 -21.97 -11.37
N SER A 97 1.60 -22.82 -11.00
CA SER A 97 1.49 -24.28 -11.08
C SER A 97 0.91 -24.92 -9.82
N GLY A 98 0.45 -24.15 -8.85
CA GLY A 98 -0.08 -24.63 -7.57
C GLY A 98 0.96 -25.12 -6.58
N ARG A 99 2.25 -24.88 -6.84
CA ARG A 99 3.32 -25.23 -5.91
C ARG A 99 3.47 -24.16 -4.86
N ASN A 100 3.64 -24.57 -3.60
CA ASN A 100 3.96 -23.65 -2.52
C ASN A 100 5.28 -22.92 -2.83
N ILE A 101 5.26 -21.58 -2.74
CA ILE A 101 6.43 -20.74 -3.03
C ILE A 101 7.50 -20.92 -1.95
N VAL A 102 7.10 -21.02 -0.68
CA VAL A 102 8.02 -21.33 0.42
C VAL A 102 8.02 -22.85 0.61
N SER A 103 9.03 -23.52 0.07
CA SER A 103 9.12 -25.00 0.11
C SER A 103 9.76 -25.55 1.38
N ASP A 104 10.37 -24.70 2.21
CA ASP A 104 10.99 -25.08 3.49
C ASP A 104 9.95 -25.05 4.61
N SER A 105 9.63 -26.21 5.20
CA SER A 105 8.64 -26.35 6.26
C SER A 105 9.03 -25.71 7.60
N SER A 106 10.29 -25.30 7.77
CA SER A 106 10.73 -24.53 8.95
C SER A 106 10.42 -23.04 8.82
N LEU A 107 9.89 -22.60 7.67
CA LEU A 107 9.61 -21.22 7.34
C LEU A 107 8.12 -21.04 7.02
N CYS A 108 7.61 -19.88 7.36
CA CYS A 108 6.31 -19.38 6.89
C CYS A 108 6.45 -18.02 6.22
N ALA A 109 5.55 -17.74 5.29
CA ALA A 109 5.47 -16.42 4.67
C ALA A 109 5.04 -15.38 5.72
N ALA A 110 5.81 -14.32 5.86
CA ALA A 110 5.52 -13.20 6.76
C ALA A 110 5.09 -11.94 6.00
N GLY A 111 4.97 -12.02 4.68
CA GLY A 111 4.54 -10.94 3.80
C GLY A 111 4.29 -11.47 2.39
N PHE A 112 3.91 -10.55 1.51
CA PHE A 112 3.70 -10.82 0.09
C PHE A 112 5.01 -10.71 -0.70
N ILE A 113 4.97 -11.15 -1.97
CA ILE A 113 6.11 -11.02 -2.86
C ILE A 113 6.22 -9.56 -3.30
N SER A 114 7.39 -8.96 -3.06
CA SER A 114 7.71 -7.62 -3.56
C SER A 114 8.09 -7.67 -5.04
N ASP A 115 8.04 -6.54 -5.69
CA ASP A 115 8.70 -6.36 -6.97
C ASP A 115 10.18 -6.71 -6.85
N GLY A 116 10.71 -7.43 -7.85
CA GLY A 116 12.03 -8.05 -7.76
C GLY A 116 12.04 -9.49 -7.24
N GLY A 117 10.86 -10.04 -6.84
CA GLY A 117 10.72 -11.46 -6.50
C GLY A 117 11.28 -11.86 -5.13
N TYR A 118 11.24 -10.97 -4.16
CA TYR A 118 11.64 -11.25 -2.77
C TYR A 118 10.44 -11.19 -1.84
N MET A 119 10.50 -11.97 -0.76
CA MET A 119 9.50 -11.93 0.29
C MET A 119 10.12 -12.11 1.67
N VAL A 120 9.50 -11.52 2.67
CA VAL A 120 9.86 -11.74 4.06
C VAL A 120 9.31 -13.09 4.51
N VAL A 121 10.14 -13.88 5.15
CA VAL A 121 9.76 -15.15 5.78
C VAL A 121 10.14 -15.14 7.25
N GLN A 122 9.40 -15.91 8.05
CA GLN A 122 9.67 -16.09 9.48
C GLN A 122 10.00 -17.55 9.75
N ASN A 123 11.02 -17.79 10.54
CA ASN A 123 11.32 -19.13 11.04
C ASN A 123 10.34 -19.48 12.17
N VAL A 124 9.62 -20.58 12.01
CA VAL A 124 8.53 -20.99 12.93
C VAL A 124 9.04 -21.39 14.33
N GLN A 125 10.32 -21.73 14.47
CA GLN A 125 10.88 -22.17 15.76
C GLN A 125 11.37 -21.00 16.62
N ASN A 126 12.06 -20.01 16.02
CA ASN A 126 12.68 -18.91 16.76
C ASN A 126 11.97 -17.55 16.56
N GLY A 127 10.99 -17.48 15.64
CA GLY A 127 10.22 -16.27 15.37
C GLY A 127 10.99 -15.16 14.61
N LEU A 128 12.24 -15.40 14.23
CA LEU A 128 13.08 -14.41 13.54
C LEU A 128 12.82 -14.39 12.04
N TYR A 129 13.05 -13.23 11.44
CA TYR A 129 12.76 -12.95 10.05
C TYR A 129 14.00 -13.03 9.15
N GLY A 130 13.79 -13.48 7.91
CA GLY A 130 14.76 -13.52 6.83
C GLY A 130 14.11 -13.17 5.50
N ILE A 131 14.84 -13.37 4.40
CA ILE A 131 14.36 -13.08 3.06
C ILE A 131 14.47 -14.34 2.18
N TRP A 132 13.37 -14.66 1.52
CA TRP A 132 13.26 -15.70 0.52
C TRP A 132 13.28 -15.11 -0.88
N SER A 133 14.10 -15.66 -1.76
CA SER A 133 14.05 -15.35 -3.20
C SER A 133 13.13 -16.36 -3.89
N VAL A 134 12.09 -15.86 -4.53
CA VAL A 134 11.14 -16.69 -5.29
C VAL A 134 11.83 -17.32 -6.50
N GLU A 135 12.69 -16.57 -7.18
CA GLU A 135 13.44 -17.04 -8.34
C GLU A 135 14.41 -18.17 -7.98
N LYS A 136 15.17 -18.01 -6.89
CA LYS A 136 16.14 -19.00 -6.45
C LYS A 136 15.50 -20.16 -5.66
N GLY A 137 14.26 -19.99 -5.19
CA GLY A 137 13.59 -20.98 -4.34
C GLY A 137 14.32 -21.25 -3.03
N GLN A 138 15.00 -20.26 -2.45
CA GLN A 138 15.79 -20.41 -1.23
C GLN A 138 15.93 -19.12 -0.44
N LEU A 139 16.36 -19.24 0.83
CA LEU A 139 16.78 -18.10 1.63
C LEU A 139 18.02 -17.43 1.04
N THR A 140 17.92 -16.11 0.84
CA THR A 140 19.07 -15.26 0.48
C THR A 140 19.57 -14.46 1.69
N VAL A 141 18.70 -14.21 2.65
CA VAL A 141 19.05 -13.62 3.94
C VAL A 141 18.53 -14.54 5.06
N PRO A 142 19.41 -15.06 5.92
CA PRO A 142 19.02 -15.98 6.99
C PRO A 142 18.06 -15.36 7.99
N CYS A 143 17.18 -16.18 8.59
CA CYS A 143 16.23 -15.76 9.64
C CYS A 143 16.96 -15.49 10.97
N ARG A 144 17.44 -14.27 11.15
CA ARG A 144 18.17 -13.80 12.33
C ARG A 144 17.81 -12.38 12.79
N TYR A 145 16.84 -11.75 12.13
CA TYR A 145 16.45 -10.37 12.40
C TYR A 145 15.11 -10.30 13.14
N GLN A 146 14.95 -9.29 14.00
CA GLN A 146 13.68 -9.04 14.67
C GLN A 146 12.62 -8.47 13.72
N ALA A 147 13.05 -7.70 12.72
CA ALA A 147 12.17 -7.26 11.65
C ALA A 147 12.94 -7.08 10.33
N VAL A 148 12.20 -7.19 9.23
CA VAL A 148 12.67 -6.99 7.85
C VAL A 148 11.61 -6.21 7.11
N ARG A 149 12.03 -5.18 6.35
CA ARG A 149 11.20 -4.44 5.40
C ARG A 149 11.84 -4.52 4.02
N LEU A 150 11.05 -4.83 3.00
CA LEU A 150 11.48 -4.75 1.61
C LEU A 150 11.05 -3.39 1.05
N LEU A 151 12.02 -2.64 0.55
CA LEU A 151 11.87 -1.31 -0.01
C LEU A 151 12.18 -1.40 -1.49
N ALA A 152 11.17 -1.15 -2.35
CA ALA A 152 11.34 -1.12 -3.80
C ALA A 152 11.47 0.33 -4.28
N GLY A 153 12.37 0.57 -5.24
CA GLY A 153 12.40 1.81 -5.99
C GLY A 153 11.16 1.95 -6.86
N GLN A 154 10.74 3.17 -7.15
CA GLN A 154 9.71 3.41 -8.17
C GLN A 154 10.26 3.08 -9.55
N TYR A 155 9.38 2.52 -10.36
CA TYR A 155 9.69 2.11 -11.72
C TYR A 155 8.65 2.65 -12.70
N GLU A 156 9.10 3.41 -13.70
CA GLU A 156 8.27 3.88 -14.79
C GLU A 156 8.66 3.15 -16.10
N GLY A 157 7.78 2.27 -16.59
CA GLY A 157 7.88 1.67 -17.92
C GLY A 157 8.04 0.15 -17.95
N THR A 158 7.56 -0.45 -19.04
CA THR A 158 7.53 -1.91 -19.24
C THR A 158 8.84 -2.50 -19.82
N GLU A 159 9.81 -1.68 -20.21
CA GLU A 159 11.03 -2.11 -20.90
C GLU A 159 12.32 -2.02 -20.07
N ALA A 160 12.25 -1.58 -18.82
CA ALA A 160 13.43 -1.43 -17.98
C ALA A 160 13.55 -2.61 -16.97
N PRO A 161 14.73 -2.81 -16.36
CA PRO A 161 14.93 -3.86 -15.38
C PRO A 161 13.98 -3.72 -14.19
N PRO A 162 13.67 -4.83 -13.48
CA PRO A 162 12.83 -4.77 -12.29
C PRO A 162 13.39 -3.76 -11.29
N PRO A 163 12.52 -3.09 -10.51
CA PRO A 163 12.95 -2.08 -9.55
C PRO A 163 13.96 -2.69 -8.57
N GLU A 164 15.01 -1.95 -8.27
CA GLU A 164 15.98 -2.36 -7.26
C GLU A 164 15.28 -2.45 -5.91
N THR A 165 15.37 -3.60 -5.27
CA THR A 165 14.83 -3.83 -3.94
C THR A 165 15.97 -3.79 -2.93
N ILE A 166 15.79 -2.97 -1.88
CA ILE A 166 16.69 -2.94 -0.72
C ILE A 166 15.93 -3.52 0.48
N ALA A 167 16.59 -4.31 1.27
CA ALA A 167 16.04 -4.82 2.53
C ALA A 167 16.55 -3.97 3.69
N ALA A 168 15.66 -3.35 4.43
CA ALA A 168 15.98 -2.77 5.73
C ALA A 168 15.77 -3.83 6.81
N VAL A 169 16.82 -4.19 7.54
CA VAL A 169 16.79 -5.22 8.59
C VAL A 169 17.18 -4.65 9.93
N THR A 170 16.60 -5.17 11.00
CA THR A 170 16.98 -4.82 12.37
C THR A 170 17.13 -6.06 13.24
N ALA A 171 18.21 -6.07 14.04
CA ALA A 171 18.46 -7.14 15.02
C ALA A 171 17.96 -6.77 16.42
N ASP A 172 17.80 -5.49 16.71
CA ASP A 172 17.46 -4.93 18.04
C ASP A 172 16.09 -4.21 18.08
N GLY A 173 15.45 -4.05 16.92
CA GLY A 173 14.20 -3.31 16.77
C GLY A 173 14.36 -1.78 16.78
N GLN A 174 15.58 -1.25 16.93
CA GLN A 174 15.84 0.18 17.06
C GLN A 174 16.67 0.73 15.91
N THR A 175 17.73 0.03 15.52
CA THR A 175 18.60 0.45 14.43
C THR A 175 18.43 -0.45 13.21
N TRP A 176 18.54 0.15 12.04
CA TRP A 176 18.30 -0.49 10.77
C TRP A 176 19.55 -0.52 9.90
N THR A 177 19.78 -1.65 9.25
CA THR A 177 20.88 -1.83 8.28
C THR A 177 20.27 -2.13 6.90
N PRO A 178 20.66 -1.41 5.84
CA PRO A 178 20.21 -1.71 4.49
C PRO A 178 21.05 -2.84 3.88
N LEU A 179 20.39 -3.89 3.40
CA LEU A 179 21.01 -5.04 2.74
C LEU A 179 20.51 -5.18 1.31
N ARG A 180 21.34 -5.81 0.48
CA ARG A 180 20.91 -6.32 -0.82
C ARG A 180 20.20 -7.67 -0.61
N PRO A 181 18.93 -7.81 -0.99
CA PRO A 181 18.19 -9.05 -0.73
C PRO A 181 18.71 -10.26 -1.52
N TYR A 182 19.40 -10.06 -2.66
CA TYR A 182 19.88 -11.16 -3.51
C TYR A 182 21.13 -11.89 -2.96
N ASP A 183 21.96 -11.24 -2.16
CA ASP A 183 23.20 -11.80 -1.61
C ASP A 183 23.37 -11.59 -0.09
N GLY A 184 22.46 -10.83 0.54
CA GLY A 184 22.49 -10.53 1.96
C GLY A 184 23.61 -9.59 2.41
N LYS A 185 24.36 -8.99 1.48
CA LYS A 185 25.43 -8.05 1.82
C LYS A 185 24.88 -6.68 2.15
N THR A 186 25.61 -5.98 3.00
CA THR A 186 25.31 -4.58 3.35
C THR A 186 25.35 -3.70 2.10
N PHE A 187 24.28 -2.94 1.86
CA PHE A 187 24.18 -2.01 0.76
C PHE A 187 24.91 -0.68 1.07
N LEU A 188 24.63 -0.10 2.22
CA LEU A 188 25.34 1.06 2.75
C LEU A 188 25.95 0.70 4.10
N PRO A 189 27.20 1.08 4.37
CA PRO A 189 27.81 0.83 5.67
C PRO A 189 27.18 1.71 6.75
N GLY A 190 26.89 1.12 7.90
CA GLY A 190 26.37 1.79 9.08
C GLY A 190 24.98 1.31 9.49
N GLU A 191 24.59 1.82 10.65
CA GLU A 191 23.28 1.64 11.24
C GLU A 191 22.55 2.98 11.24
N PHE A 192 21.26 2.96 10.98
CA PHE A 192 20.40 4.12 10.78
C PHE A 192 19.20 4.05 11.70
N ASP A 193 18.69 5.20 12.14
CA ASP A 193 17.49 5.31 12.96
C ASP A 193 16.25 4.91 12.12
N GLU A 194 16.30 5.22 10.82
CA GLU A 194 15.21 4.93 9.88
C GLU A 194 15.75 4.72 8.46
N ILE A 195 15.12 3.81 7.72
CA ILE A 195 15.36 3.59 6.30
C ILE A 195 14.01 3.55 5.58
N SER A 196 13.87 4.32 4.51
CA SER A 196 12.66 4.41 3.70
C SER A 196 13.02 4.70 2.23
N THR A 197 12.02 4.81 1.38
CA THR A 197 12.18 5.34 0.01
C THR A 197 11.61 6.75 -0.07
N ALA A 198 12.21 7.57 -0.91
CA ALA A 198 11.73 8.91 -1.21
C ALA A 198 12.10 9.29 -2.65
N SER A 199 11.08 9.60 -3.49
CA SER A 199 11.26 9.95 -4.91
C SER A 199 12.19 8.97 -5.66
N GLY A 200 11.96 7.67 -5.49
CA GLY A 200 12.78 6.61 -6.11
C GLY A 200 14.17 6.41 -5.52
N LEU A 201 14.53 7.17 -4.49
CA LEU A 201 15.81 7.07 -3.79
C LEU A 201 15.66 6.35 -2.46
N LEU A 202 16.73 5.74 -1.97
CA LEU A 202 16.83 5.27 -0.60
C LEU A 202 17.07 6.47 0.33
N ALA A 203 16.19 6.69 1.27
CA ALA A 203 16.35 7.68 2.33
C ALA A 203 16.81 6.99 3.61
N VAL A 204 17.96 7.42 4.15
CA VAL A 204 18.51 6.92 5.41
C VAL A 204 18.62 8.06 6.42
N ARG A 205 18.12 7.86 7.63
CA ARG A 205 18.14 8.86 8.70
C ARG A 205 19.07 8.41 9.84
N LYS A 206 19.93 9.32 10.29
CA LYS A 206 20.78 9.11 11.46
C LYS A 206 20.98 10.40 12.22
N GLY A 207 20.71 10.38 13.54
CA GLY A 207 20.88 11.55 14.41
C GLY A 207 20.10 12.78 13.93
N GLY A 208 18.87 12.58 13.43
CA GLY A 208 17.99 13.63 12.92
C GLY A 208 18.36 14.18 11.53
N ARG A 209 19.41 13.65 10.87
CA ARG A 209 19.82 14.05 9.51
C ARG A 209 19.42 12.95 8.53
N THR A 210 18.82 13.33 7.41
CA THR A 210 18.48 12.42 6.31
C THR A 210 19.47 12.59 5.16
N ALA A 211 19.98 11.48 4.64
CA ALA A 211 20.74 11.40 3.41
C ALA A 211 19.96 10.57 2.39
N TYR A 212 20.16 10.87 1.11
CA TYR A 212 19.52 10.16 0.01
C TYR A 212 20.59 9.49 -0.84
N CYS A 213 20.27 8.27 -1.30
CA CYS A 213 21.18 7.47 -2.10
C CYS A 213 20.44 6.84 -3.26
N ASP A 214 21.10 6.74 -4.41
CA ASP A 214 20.61 5.91 -5.51
C ASP A 214 20.53 4.44 -5.07
N MET A 215 19.41 3.77 -5.33
CA MET A 215 19.17 2.40 -4.88
C MET A 215 20.00 1.36 -5.65
N ARG A 216 20.55 1.70 -6.82
CA ARG A 216 21.39 0.81 -7.62
C ARG A 216 22.84 0.87 -7.20
N GLU A 217 23.37 2.09 -7.07
CA GLU A 217 24.80 2.32 -6.88
C GLU A 217 25.17 2.62 -5.43
N GLY A 218 24.20 3.02 -4.59
CA GLY A 218 24.49 3.49 -3.23
C GLY A 218 25.19 4.85 -3.18
N THR A 219 25.24 5.55 -4.32
CA THR A 219 25.87 6.88 -4.40
C THR A 219 24.94 7.95 -3.84
N ALA A 220 25.52 9.03 -3.29
CA ALA A 220 24.73 10.15 -2.80
C ALA A 220 23.92 10.78 -3.94
N ALA A 221 22.65 11.02 -3.69
CA ALA A 221 21.73 11.62 -4.65
C ALA A 221 20.94 12.77 -4.01
N VAL A 222 20.40 13.64 -4.84
CA VAL A 222 19.54 14.74 -4.41
C VAL A 222 18.15 14.51 -5.01
N PRO A 223 17.09 14.40 -4.19
CA PRO A 223 15.74 14.25 -4.68
C PRO A 223 15.36 15.45 -5.55
N GLN A 224 14.77 15.19 -6.72
CA GLN A 224 14.12 16.24 -7.50
C GLN A 224 12.68 16.38 -6.98
N THR A 225 12.37 17.52 -6.39
CA THR A 225 11.00 17.85 -6.02
C THR A 225 10.27 18.38 -7.25
N ALA A 226 9.27 17.67 -7.74
CA ALA A 226 8.38 18.12 -8.81
C ALA A 226 7.39 19.20 -8.35
N ALA A 227 7.60 19.77 -7.15
CA ALA A 227 6.65 20.67 -6.53
C ALA A 227 6.61 22.04 -7.23
N ASN A 228 5.46 22.38 -7.79
CA ASN A 228 5.15 23.72 -8.26
C ASN A 228 4.90 24.65 -7.06
N ARG A 229 5.96 25.02 -6.33
CA ARG A 229 5.88 25.81 -5.10
C ARG A 229 5.05 27.10 -5.25
N SER A 230 5.08 27.73 -6.43
CA SER A 230 4.29 28.93 -6.74
C SER A 230 2.77 28.68 -6.78
N GLN A 231 2.34 27.43 -6.87
CA GLN A 231 0.92 27.04 -6.87
C GLN A 231 0.39 26.67 -5.48
N MET A 232 1.24 26.72 -4.47
CA MET A 232 0.93 26.37 -3.09
C MET A 232 0.81 27.61 -2.24
N SER A 233 0.01 27.53 -1.18
CA SER A 233 0.06 28.50 -0.11
C SER A 233 1.41 28.42 0.60
N ALA A 234 1.99 29.56 0.96
CA ALA A 234 3.32 29.61 1.60
C ALA A 234 3.40 28.76 2.88
N TRP A 235 2.31 28.65 3.63
CA TRP A 235 2.22 27.86 4.86
C TRP A 235 2.19 26.34 4.61
N ALA A 236 1.79 25.90 3.41
CA ALA A 236 1.65 24.49 3.05
C ALA A 236 2.87 23.93 2.31
N ALA A 237 3.63 24.80 1.63
CA ALA A 237 4.61 24.39 0.65
C ALA A 237 5.64 23.38 1.18
N ASP A 238 6.21 23.60 2.37
CA ASP A 238 7.24 22.72 2.92
C ASP A 238 6.75 21.32 3.24
N GLU A 239 5.51 21.18 3.76
CA GLU A 239 4.94 19.87 4.05
C GLU A 239 4.44 19.16 2.79
N VAL A 240 3.88 19.92 1.84
CA VAL A 240 3.49 19.36 0.53
C VAL A 240 4.70 18.83 -0.23
N GLU A 241 5.80 19.58 -0.28
CA GLU A 241 7.06 19.11 -0.89
C GLU A 241 7.57 17.82 -0.23
N LYS A 242 7.54 17.75 1.10
CA LYS A 242 7.92 16.54 1.84
C LYS A 242 6.99 15.36 1.55
N ALA A 243 5.68 15.61 1.39
CA ALA A 243 4.72 14.57 1.02
C ALA A 243 4.96 14.03 -0.40
N VAL A 244 5.30 14.92 -1.35
CA VAL A 244 5.69 14.54 -2.72
C VAL A 244 6.98 13.71 -2.69
N MET A 245 7.98 14.13 -1.93
CA MET A 245 9.23 13.38 -1.77
C MET A 245 9.00 12.00 -1.13
N ALA A 246 8.05 11.90 -0.20
CA ALA A 246 7.65 10.63 0.41
C ALA A 246 6.79 9.76 -0.53
N GLU A 247 6.54 10.20 -1.77
CA GLU A 247 5.76 9.48 -2.77
C GLU A 247 4.30 9.20 -2.33
N LEU A 248 3.74 10.11 -1.55
CA LEU A 248 2.35 10.03 -1.10
C LEU A 248 1.38 10.72 -2.06
N VAL A 249 1.90 11.51 -3.01
CA VAL A 249 1.12 12.38 -3.89
C VAL A 249 1.35 11.97 -5.33
N SER A 250 0.32 11.43 -5.98
CA SER A 250 0.38 11.09 -7.41
C SER A 250 0.62 12.35 -8.26
N GLU A 251 1.21 12.20 -9.45
CA GLU A 251 1.49 13.32 -10.36
C GLU A 251 0.26 14.17 -10.68
N GLU A 252 -0.90 13.54 -10.78
CA GLU A 252 -2.17 14.23 -11.04
C GLU A 252 -2.56 15.21 -9.93
N LEU A 253 -2.18 14.91 -8.68
CA LEU A 253 -2.43 15.74 -7.53
C LEU A 253 -1.35 16.80 -7.28
N GLN A 254 -0.21 16.75 -8.00
CA GLN A 254 0.89 17.71 -7.87
C GLN A 254 0.62 19.03 -8.64
N ARG A 255 -0.63 19.45 -8.67
CA ARG A 255 -1.08 20.68 -9.31
C ARG A 255 -2.36 21.21 -8.67
N GLN A 256 -2.64 22.51 -8.83
CA GLN A 256 -3.87 23.14 -8.36
C GLN A 256 -4.12 22.90 -6.86
N TYR A 257 -3.10 23.04 -6.05
CA TYR A 257 -3.08 22.67 -4.64
C TYR A 257 -4.15 23.38 -3.79
N THR A 258 -4.52 24.60 -4.15
CA THR A 258 -5.52 25.40 -3.43
C THR A 258 -6.97 25.06 -3.81
N LYS A 259 -7.21 24.22 -4.83
CA LYS A 259 -8.55 23.77 -5.19
C LYS A 259 -9.11 22.77 -4.17
N PRO A 260 -10.44 22.68 -4.04
CA PRO A 260 -11.06 21.62 -3.26
C PRO A 260 -10.65 20.25 -3.75
N CYS A 261 -10.32 19.37 -2.83
CA CYS A 261 -10.01 17.97 -3.07
C CYS A 261 -11.31 17.18 -3.28
N THR A 262 -11.33 16.26 -4.24
CA THR A 262 -12.47 15.36 -4.41
C THR A 262 -12.39 14.18 -3.45
N ARG A 263 -13.50 13.48 -3.27
CA ARG A 263 -13.56 12.28 -2.43
C ARG A 263 -12.63 11.16 -2.97
N GLN A 264 -12.55 11.01 -4.30
CA GLN A 264 -11.64 10.05 -4.93
C GLN A 264 -10.17 10.43 -4.69
N GLU A 265 -9.80 11.70 -4.92
CA GLU A 265 -8.45 12.19 -4.68
C GLU A 265 -8.01 11.98 -3.22
N PHE A 266 -8.91 12.15 -2.28
CA PHE A 266 -8.60 11.90 -0.88
C PHE A 266 -8.40 10.40 -0.58
N CYS A 267 -9.17 9.50 -1.22
CA CYS A 267 -8.92 8.06 -1.15
C CYS A 267 -7.52 7.69 -1.67
N GLN A 268 -7.09 8.28 -2.79
CA GLN A 268 -5.75 8.04 -3.34
C GLN A 268 -4.65 8.42 -2.33
N LEU A 269 -4.78 9.58 -1.68
CA LEU A 269 -3.82 9.99 -0.63
C LEU A 269 -3.80 9.02 0.56
N VAL A 270 -4.98 8.62 1.04
CA VAL A 270 -5.08 7.69 2.18
C VAL A 270 -4.58 6.29 1.82
N ALA A 271 -4.86 5.81 0.61
CA ALA A 271 -4.33 4.55 0.10
C ALA A 271 -2.80 4.59 0.02
N ALA A 272 -2.21 5.68 -0.51
CA ALA A 272 -0.77 5.85 -0.57
C ALA A 272 -0.12 5.82 0.82
N VAL A 273 -0.70 6.51 1.81
CA VAL A 273 -0.23 6.45 3.22
C VAL A 273 -0.27 5.02 3.74
N THR A 274 -1.39 4.31 3.51
CA THR A 274 -1.57 2.95 4.01
C THR A 274 -0.57 1.99 3.37
N GLN A 275 -0.34 2.10 2.06
CA GLN A 275 0.66 1.31 1.34
C GLN A 275 2.09 1.58 1.86
N LYS A 276 2.48 2.84 1.98
CA LYS A 276 3.82 3.22 2.46
C LYS A 276 4.09 2.79 3.90
N ARG A 277 3.09 2.88 4.77
CA ARG A 277 3.21 2.50 6.19
C ARG A 277 3.29 0.99 6.39
N THR A 278 2.56 0.22 5.58
CA THR A 278 2.49 -1.24 5.70
C THR A 278 3.51 -1.96 4.82
N GLY A 279 4.04 -1.30 3.79
CA GLY A 279 4.87 -1.92 2.76
C GLY A 279 4.09 -2.86 1.83
N ASN A 280 2.75 -2.82 1.85
CA ASN A 280 1.88 -3.66 1.05
C ASN A 280 1.17 -2.84 -0.02
N THR A 281 0.93 -3.43 -1.19
CA THR A 281 0.07 -2.83 -2.21
C THR A 281 -1.38 -2.78 -1.73
N VAL A 282 -2.20 -1.96 -2.39
CA VAL A 282 -3.64 -1.88 -2.09
C VAL A 282 -4.31 -3.25 -2.18
N GLN A 283 -3.99 -4.03 -3.21
CA GLN A 283 -4.53 -5.39 -3.40
C GLN A 283 -4.11 -6.32 -2.26
N GLN A 284 -2.85 -6.27 -1.85
CA GLN A 284 -2.36 -7.04 -0.71
C GLN A 284 -3.05 -6.64 0.61
N LEU A 285 -3.34 -5.35 0.80
CA LEU A 285 -4.08 -4.87 1.97
C LEU A 285 -5.51 -5.37 2.00
N ILE A 286 -6.21 -5.41 0.84
CA ILE A 286 -7.55 -5.99 0.73
C ILE A 286 -7.51 -7.45 1.16
N VAL A 287 -6.57 -8.24 0.64
CA VAL A 287 -6.38 -9.65 1.02
C VAL A 287 -6.12 -9.79 2.51
N TYR A 288 -5.29 -8.90 3.07
CA TYR A 288 -4.84 -9.01 4.45
C TYR A 288 -5.88 -8.56 5.48
N ARG A 289 -6.64 -7.49 5.21
CA ARG A 289 -7.50 -6.80 6.18
C ARG A 289 -8.91 -6.48 5.69
N GLY A 290 -9.18 -6.61 4.39
CA GLY A 290 -10.39 -6.11 3.75
C GLY A 290 -11.53 -7.12 3.65
N ASP A 291 -12.71 -6.60 3.30
CA ASP A 291 -13.86 -7.36 2.84
C ASP A 291 -14.00 -7.15 1.32
N THR A 292 -14.25 -8.22 0.57
CA THR A 292 -14.19 -8.25 -0.89
C THR A 292 -15.47 -7.78 -1.61
N ASP A 293 -16.52 -7.50 -0.88
CA ASP A 293 -17.84 -7.20 -1.48
C ASP A 293 -18.10 -5.69 -1.75
N SER A 294 -17.07 -4.84 -1.61
CA SER A 294 -17.24 -3.41 -1.83
C SER A 294 -17.25 -3.05 -3.30
N SER A 295 -18.36 -2.61 -3.81
CA SER A 295 -18.51 -2.11 -5.19
C SER A 295 -19.37 -0.85 -5.21
N PHE A 296 -19.06 0.04 -6.15
CA PHE A 296 -19.85 1.24 -6.42
C PHE A 296 -20.27 1.27 -7.88
N THR A 297 -21.41 1.90 -8.18
CA THR A 297 -21.95 2.00 -9.55
C THR A 297 -21.37 3.19 -10.34
N ASP A 298 -20.65 4.09 -9.67
CA ASP A 298 -20.16 5.35 -10.23
C ASP A 298 -18.63 5.53 -10.15
N THR A 299 -17.90 4.49 -9.76
CA THR A 299 -16.44 4.45 -9.82
C THR A 299 -15.91 3.01 -9.85
N ASP A 300 -14.85 2.81 -10.60
CA ASP A 300 -14.02 1.60 -10.66
C ASP A 300 -12.58 1.87 -10.19
N ASN A 301 -12.34 3.05 -9.61
CA ASN A 301 -11.01 3.44 -9.12
C ASN A 301 -10.54 2.49 -8.01
N VAL A 302 -9.39 1.86 -8.22
CA VAL A 302 -8.84 0.81 -7.34
C VAL A 302 -8.58 1.29 -5.92
N ASP A 303 -8.15 2.55 -5.73
CA ASP A 303 -7.88 3.12 -4.40
C ASP A 303 -9.19 3.37 -3.64
N VAL A 304 -10.25 3.78 -4.35
CA VAL A 304 -11.59 3.94 -3.76
C VAL A 304 -12.16 2.60 -3.31
N LEU A 305 -12.09 1.59 -4.19
CA LEU A 305 -12.58 0.24 -3.88
C LEU A 305 -11.80 -0.39 -2.72
N ALA A 306 -10.49 -0.17 -2.67
CA ALA A 306 -9.66 -0.61 -1.57
C ALA A 306 -9.99 0.09 -0.26
N CYS A 307 -10.12 1.41 -0.28
CA CYS A 307 -10.53 2.15 0.91
C CYS A 307 -11.91 1.71 1.42
N ALA A 308 -12.83 1.33 0.51
CA ALA A 308 -14.13 0.78 0.88
C ALA A 308 -14.01 -0.61 1.50
N SER A 309 -13.26 -1.51 0.86
CA SER A 309 -13.00 -2.88 1.38
C SER A 309 -12.32 -2.87 2.74
N LEU A 310 -11.44 -1.90 2.99
CA LEU A 310 -10.78 -1.70 4.27
C LEU A 310 -11.66 -0.98 5.31
N GLY A 311 -12.88 -0.58 4.95
CA GLY A 311 -13.79 0.14 5.83
C GLY A 311 -13.40 1.60 6.09
N ILE A 312 -12.45 2.16 5.31
CA ILE A 312 -12.00 3.56 5.44
C ILE A 312 -13.09 4.50 4.94
N VAL A 313 -13.78 4.14 3.85
CA VAL A 313 -14.87 4.94 3.28
C VAL A 313 -16.17 4.17 3.18
N ASN A 314 -17.26 4.93 3.16
CA ASN A 314 -18.60 4.46 2.84
C ASN A 314 -19.13 5.20 1.62
N GLY A 315 -20.07 4.59 0.90
CA GLY A 315 -20.84 5.25 -0.16
C GLY A 315 -21.77 6.34 0.40
N VAL A 316 -22.33 7.10 -0.52
CA VAL A 316 -23.32 8.15 -0.23
C VAL A 316 -24.78 7.64 -0.32
N GLY A 317 -24.96 6.33 -0.44
CA GLY A 317 -26.25 5.68 -0.63
C GLY A 317 -26.50 5.24 -2.08
N ASN A 318 -27.49 4.40 -2.27
CA ASN A 318 -27.89 3.85 -3.59
C ASN A 318 -26.73 3.20 -4.40
N GLY A 319 -25.76 2.57 -3.72
CA GLY A 319 -24.58 1.96 -4.36
C GLY A 319 -23.61 2.96 -4.98
N ARG A 320 -23.65 4.25 -4.59
CA ARG A 320 -22.79 5.29 -5.15
C ARG A 320 -21.75 5.77 -4.16
N PHE A 321 -20.58 6.15 -4.67
CA PHE A 321 -19.46 6.74 -3.92
C PHE A 321 -19.40 8.27 -4.05
N ALA A 322 -19.83 8.83 -5.19
CA ALA A 322 -19.68 10.22 -5.60
C ALA A 322 -18.20 10.66 -5.69
N PRO A 323 -17.40 10.09 -6.63
CA PRO A 323 -15.95 10.28 -6.71
C PRO A 323 -15.54 11.74 -6.92
N ASP A 324 -16.29 12.51 -7.72
CA ASP A 324 -16.01 13.90 -8.08
C ASP A 324 -16.57 14.92 -7.08
N ALA A 325 -17.34 14.49 -6.08
CA ALA A 325 -17.83 15.40 -5.05
C ALA A 325 -16.66 15.89 -4.19
N HIS A 326 -16.67 17.18 -3.86
CA HIS A 326 -15.68 17.75 -2.95
C HIS A 326 -15.81 17.15 -1.56
N ILE A 327 -14.70 16.76 -0.98
CA ILE A 327 -14.68 16.23 0.39
C ILE A 327 -14.80 17.38 1.40
N THR A 328 -15.64 17.20 2.42
CA THR A 328 -15.71 18.14 3.54
C THR A 328 -14.69 17.80 4.62
N ARG A 329 -14.37 18.76 5.47
CA ARG A 329 -13.40 18.58 6.56
C ARG A 329 -13.82 17.46 7.53
N GLU A 330 -15.10 17.37 7.89
CA GLU A 330 -15.58 16.28 8.77
C GLU A 330 -15.55 14.89 8.11
N GLN A 331 -15.77 14.84 6.78
CA GLN A 331 -15.60 13.59 6.02
C GLN A 331 -14.13 13.15 5.97
N ALA A 332 -13.22 14.09 5.70
CA ALA A 332 -11.79 13.83 5.71
C ALA A 332 -11.32 13.34 7.09
N ALA A 333 -11.77 13.98 8.18
CA ALA A 333 -11.47 13.56 9.55
C ALA A 333 -11.89 12.09 9.80
N THR A 334 -13.09 11.72 9.35
CA THR A 334 -13.60 10.35 9.52
C THR A 334 -12.78 9.33 8.75
N MET A 335 -12.38 9.65 7.53
CA MET A 335 -11.51 8.76 6.73
C MET A 335 -10.13 8.60 7.36
N LEU A 336 -9.52 9.70 7.83
CA LEU A 336 -8.19 9.66 8.48
C LEU A 336 -8.20 8.78 9.75
N VAL A 337 -9.21 8.90 10.61
CA VAL A 337 -9.32 8.09 11.82
C VAL A 337 -9.50 6.60 11.50
N ARG A 338 -10.30 6.27 10.49
CA ARG A 338 -10.46 4.88 10.06
C ARG A 338 -9.15 4.33 9.48
N ALA A 339 -8.43 5.11 8.68
CA ALA A 339 -7.12 4.73 8.19
C ALA A 339 -6.10 4.56 9.33
N ALA A 340 -6.10 5.47 10.31
CA ALA A 340 -5.30 5.36 11.52
C ALA A 340 -5.58 4.04 12.26
N GLY A 341 -6.86 3.63 12.35
CA GLY A 341 -7.26 2.35 12.92
C GLY A 341 -6.67 1.14 12.18
N ILE A 342 -6.59 1.19 10.84
CA ILE A 342 -5.92 0.16 10.03
C ILE A 342 -4.42 0.10 10.30
N LEU A 343 -3.80 1.26 10.55
CA LEU A 343 -2.37 1.40 10.82
C LEU A 343 -1.99 1.22 12.29
N ASP A 344 -2.95 0.92 13.16
CA ASP A 344 -2.79 0.85 14.62
C ASP A 344 -2.30 2.16 15.27
N ILE A 345 -2.54 3.29 14.61
CA ILE A 345 -2.24 4.62 15.11
C ILE A 345 -3.39 5.10 15.99
N ARG A 346 -3.07 5.72 17.12
CA ARG A 346 -4.03 6.25 18.09
C ARG A 346 -3.74 7.72 18.41
N ALA A 347 -4.76 8.41 18.91
CA ALA A 347 -4.58 9.73 19.48
C ALA A 347 -3.61 9.65 20.68
N ASN A 348 -2.65 10.56 20.72
CA ASN A 348 -1.56 10.59 21.70
C ASN A 348 -1.62 11.79 22.65
N ARG A 349 -2.72 12.57 22.60
CA ARG A 349 -3.00 13.70 23.50
C ARG A 349 -4.50 13.91 23.65
N GLU A 350 -4.87 14.81 24.58
CA GLU A 350 -6.24 15.27 24.71
C GLU A 350 -6.52 16.44 23.74
N HIS A 351 -7.75 16.50 23.22
CA HIS A 351 -8.23 17.60 22.39
C HIS A 351 -9.28 18.41 23.14
N ARG A 352 -9.19 19.75 23.09
CA ARG A 352 -10.22 20.63 23.57
C ARG A 352 -11.31 20.81 22.51
N PRO A 353 -12.60 20.78 22.88
CA PRO A 353 -13.69 20.96 21.92
C PRO A 353 -13.55 22.26 21.14
N PHE A 354 -13.93 22.20 19.87
CA PHE A 354 -14.04 23.39 19.01
C PHE A 354 -15.24 24.24 19.38
N ASN A 355 -15.16 25.54 19.10
CA ASN A 355 -16.25 26.47 19.39
C ASN A 355 -17.50 26.21 18.53
N ASP A 356 -17.34 25.53 17.39
CA ASP A 356 -18.39 25.14 16.45
C ASP A 356 -18.70 23.62 16.52
N ALA A 357 -18.42 22.98 17.66
CA ALA A 357 -18.66 21.56 17.85
C ALA A 357 -20.13 21.14 17.63
N ASP A 358 -21.06 22.04 17.83
CA ASP A 358 -22.50 21.81 17.60
C ASP A 358 -22.83 21.67 16.09
N HIS A 359 -22.02 22.24 15.22
CA HIS A 359 -22.16 22.15 13.77
C HIS A 359 -21.54 20.87 13.21
N ILE A 360 -20.73 20.13 13.99
CA ILE A 360 -20.18 18.83 13.58
C ILE A 360 -21.28 17.79 13.58
N SER A 361 -21.43 17.10 12.46
CA SER A 361 -22.40 15.99 12.31
C SER A 361 -22.19 14.94 13.39
N THR A 362 -23.26 14.39 13.93
CA THR A 362 -23.20 13.40 15.03
C THR A 362 -22.28 12.23 14.70
N TRP A 363 -22.30 11.75 13.45
CA TRP A 363 -21.47 10.65 12.97
C TRP A 363 -19.98 11.00 12.90
N ALA A 364 -19.60 12.30 12.83
CA ALA A 364 -18.22 12.75 12.69
C ALA A 364 -17.61 13.22 14.02
N LYS A 365 -18.40 13.48 15.06
CA LYS A 365 -17.91 14.07 16.33
C LYS A 365 -16.74 13.32 16.94
N ALA A 366 -16.85 11.99 17.03
CA ALA A 366 -15.78 11.16 17.57
C ALA A 366 -14.50 11.24 16.73
N ALA A 367 -14.64 11.16 15.40
CA ALA A 367 -13.50 11.22 14.50
C ALA A 367 -12.82 12.59 14.50
N VAL A 368 -13.58 13.67 14.54
CA VAL A 368 -13.02 15.03 14.64
C VAL A 368 -12.24 15.19 15.93
N SER A 369 -12.76 14.72 17.06
CA SER A 369 -12.06 14.75 18.33
C SER A 369 -10.76 13.96 18.28
N GLU A 370 -10.81 12.73 17.76
CA GLU A 370 -9.67 11.81 17.69
C GLU A 370 -8.56 12.33 16.76
N VAL A 371 -8.88 12.71 15.51
CA VAL A 371 -7.88 13.21 14.57
C VAL A 371 -7.21 14.49 15.02
N SER A 372 -7.95 15.34 15.75
CA SER A 372 -7.43 16.58 16.32
C SER A 372 -6.62 16.37 17.60
N ALA A 373 -6.60 15.15 18.12
CA ALA A 373 -5.79 14.70 19.24
C ALA A 373 -4.55 13.90 18.79
N MET A 374 -4.38 13.66 17.48
CA MET A 374 -3.20 13.03 16.90
C MET A 374 -2.14 14.09 16.62
N GLN A 375 -0.95 13.90 17.16
CA GLN A 375 0.17 14.82 17.03
C GLN A 375 1.45 14.07 16.67
N THR A 376 2.14 14.52 15.63
CA THR A 376 3.47 14.02 15.24
C THR A 376 4.52 14.37 16.29
N GLU A 377 5.67 13.71 16.28
CA GLU A 377 6.76 13.96 17.26
C GLU A 377 7.25 15.41 17.27
N ASP A 378 7.27 16.08 16.12
CA ASP A 378 7.65 17.49 16.00
C ASP A 378 6.52 18.47 16.39
N GLY A 379 5.42 17.96 16.90
CA GLY A 379 4.32 18.75 17.44
C GLY A 379 3.25 19.18 16.43
N ALA A 380 3.33 18.75 15.17
CA ALA A 380 2.30 19.05 14.17
C ALA A 380 1.04 18.19 14.42
N MET A 381 -0.12 18.83 14.47
CA MET A 381 -1.41 18.10 14.58
C MET A 381 -1.78 17.49 13.23
N VAL A 382 -2.24 16.23 13.22
CA VAL A 382 -2.70 15.60 11.98
C VAL A 382 -3.78 16.45 11.34
N MET A 383 -4.77 16.90 12.07
CA MET A 383 -5.78 17.85 11.57
C MET A 383 -6.05 18.97 12.57
N GLN A 384 -5.92 20.20 12.13
CA GLN A 384 -6.11 21.40 12.95
C GLN A 384 -7.42 22.11 12.63
N GLY A 385 -7.85 23.02 13.52
CA GLY A 385 -8.89 23.99 13.24
C GLY A 385 -8.44 25.07 12.23
N VAL A 386 -9.41 25.84 11.74
CA VAL A 386 -9.21 26.91 10.75
C VAL A 386 -8.96 28.30 11.37
N GLY A 387 -8.73 28.36 12.67
CA GLY A 387 -8.57 29.59 13.44
C GLY A 387 -9.76 29.85 14.38
N SER A 388 -9.54 30.73 15.35
CA SER A 388 -10.55 31.06 16.39
C SER A 388 -11.16 29.82 17.08
N ASN A 389 -10.38 28.77 17.23
CA ASN A 389 -10.79 27.46 17.75
C ASN A 389 -12.05 26.90 17.05
N ARG A 390 -12.12 27.03 15.72
CA ARG A 390 -13.21 26.47 14.89
C ARG A 390 -12.67 25.31 14.05
N PHE A 391 -13.50 24.27 13.88
CA PHE A 391 -13.21 23.14 12.99
C PHE A 391 -13.66 23.37 11.55
N ALA A 392 -14.80 24.07 11.38
CA ALA A 392 -15.47 24.28 10.08
C ALA A 392 -15.82 22.98 9.35
N PRO A 393 -16.70 22.12 9.92
CA PRO A 393 -16.91 20.74 9.50
C PRO A 393 -17.37 20.59 8.05
N SER A 394 -18.21 21.51 7.56
CA SER A 394 -18.80 21.46 6.21
C SER A 394 -17.97 22.17 5.15
N ASP A 395 -16.89 22.86 5.53
CA ASP A 395 -16.04 23.54 4.56
C ASP A 395 -15.37 22.54 3.63
N PRO A 396 -15.21 22.88 2.33
CA PRO A 396 -14.41 22.07 1.41
C PRO A 396 -12.96 21.96 1.89
N TYR A 397 -12.37 20.77 1.74
CA TYR A 397 -10.98 20.53 2.08
C TYR A 397 -10.12 20.68 0.83
N THR A 398 -9.10 21.55 0.86
CA THR A 398 -8.25 21.78 -0.32
C THR A 398 -7.27 20.62 -0.52
N ARG A 399 -6.70 20.49 -1.75
CA ARG A 399 -5.68 19.48 -2.03
C ARG A 399 -4.47 19.63 -1.11
N GLU A 400 -3.93 20.86 -0.93
CA GLU A 400 -2.79 21.08 -0.04
C GLU A 400 -3.09 20.70 1.41
N GLN A 401 -4.28 21.00 1.93
CA GLN A 401 -4.70 20.58 3.26
C GLN A 401 -4.81 19.06 3.36
N SER A 402 -5.34 18.41 2.33
CA SER A 402 -5.48 16.95 2.25
C SER A 402 -4.11 16.26 2.21
N ILE A 403 -3.19 16.79 1.42
CA ILE A 403 -1.81 16.28 1.30
C ILE A 403 -1.08 16.41 2.64
N MET A 404 -1.17 17.58 3.29
CA MET A 404 -0.53 17.80 4.59
C MET A 404 -1.06 16.87 5.67
N THR A 405 -2.38 16.67 5.76
CA THR A 405 -2.97 15.74 6.74
C THR A 405 -2.57 14.29 6.46
N ALA A 406 -2.56 13.87 5.20
CA ALA A 406 -2.07 12.54 4.81
C ALA A 406 -0.59 12.37 5.20
N TYR A 407 0.25 13.36 4.93
CA TYR A 407 1.66 13.34 5.30
C TYR A 407 1.87 13.29 6.82
N ARG A 408 1.10 14.04 7.58
CA ARG A 408 1.17 14.03 9.04
C ARG A 408 0.73 12.68 9.61
N LEU A 409 -0.34 12.08 9.06
CA LEU A 409 -0.76 10.72 9.43
C LEU A 409 0.33 9.69 9.10
N TYR A 410 0.99 9.82 7.94
CA TYR A 410 2.13 8.98 7.57
C TYR A 410 3.27 9.03 8.59
N ARG A 411 3.52 10.20 9.19
CA ARG A 411 4.59 10.44 10.17
C ARG A 411 4.23 10.12 11.63
N MET A 412 2.99 9.72 11.91
CA MET A 412 2.62 9.24 13.26
C MET A 412 3.36 7.94 13.58
N GLU A 413 3.78 7.78 14.82
CA GLU A 413 4.37 6.55 15.35
C GLU A 413 3.32 5.66 16.03
#